data_c090de94a980f9fe6ea599346dfd935f
#
_entry.id   c090de94a980f9fe6ea599346dfd935f
#
_cell.length_a   1.000
_cell.length_b   1.000
_cell.length_c   1.000
_cell.angle_alpha   90.00
_cell.angle_beta   90.00
_cell.angle_gamma   90.00
#
_symmetry.space_group_name_H-M   'P 1'
#
loop_
_entity.id
_entity.type
_entity.pdbx_description
1 polymer ?
#
loop_
_entity_poly.entity_id
_entity_poly.type
_entity_poly.pdbx_seq_one_letter_code
_entity_poly.pdbx_strand_id
1 'polypeptide(L)'
;MTLLARGSAVAFLLAASTTLATAQAPCGGDFDSWLEGVRAEARAAGVSDRAIAEGLADVRIEPKVLAADRAQSVFQQTFLQFAGRMAGPPRLPKGLQMMKQKADLLAEVERQYGVPGAVIVAFWGLETDFGANLGKFDTRNALATLSHDCRRPDFFRPQLIAVLKIVDSGDLAPADMRGAWAGELGQTQMMPADYVRSAVDADGDGRRDLMRSVPDALTSAGKYVADLGWRRGEPWIQEVVVPADMPWQEADIDTKHSVAEWRAWGVRARNGSLFRDDAPAALLLPMGRNGPAFLAYQNFDVYRTWNQSFVYALTAAYLATRLDGAPAVGEGNAPVRALSGDEIRTLQQLLARDGLLPAEEVDGKLGFDTRRATRKAQLQRGLPADGYPSLELIEALSSGG
;
A
#
# COMPACT_ATOMS: atom_id res chain seq x y z
N MET A 1 -84.30 -11.33 -0.04
CA MET A 1 -83.27 -12.26 0.54
C MET A 1 -81.99 -11.55 0.49
N THR A 2 -81.61 -10.95 1.59
CA THR A 2 -80.41 -10.08 1.75
C THR A 2 -79.32 -10.87 2.42
N LEU A 3 -78.16 -11.07 1.73
CA LEU A 3 -76.93 -11.67 2.33
C LEU A 3 -76.01 -10.55 2.71
N LEU A 4 -75.74 -10.45 4.02
CA LEU A 4 -74.73 -9.61 4.64
C LEU A 4 -73.34 -10.31 4.53
N ALA A 5 -72.41 -9.66 3.87
CA ALA A 5 -70.97 -10.05 3.88
C ALA A 5 -70.29 -9.37 5.05
N ARG A 6 -69.69 -10.17 5.97
CA ARG A 6 -68.81 -9.70 7.05
C ARG A 6 -67.41 -9.60 6.53
N GLY A 7 -66.86 -8.39 6.44
CA GLY A 7 -65.49 -8.14 6.16
C GLY A 7 -64.69 -8.15 7.47
N SER A 8 -63.72 -9.09 7.58
CA SER A 8 -62.70 -9.10 8.65
C SER A 8 -61.51 -8.23 8.23
N ALA A 9 -61.29 -7.13 8.95
CA ALA A 9 -60.10 -6.30 8.80
C ALA A 9 -58.94 -6.94 9.58
N VAL A 10 -57.94 -7.41 8.87
CA VAL A 10 -56.65 -7.84 9.46
C VAL A 10 -55.73 -6.62 9.56
N ALA A 11 -55.48 -6.17 10.77
CA ALA A 11 -54.54 -5.11 11.04
C ALA A 11 -53.09 -5.68 11.00
N PHE A 12 -52.32 -5.30 9.99
CA PHE A 12 -50.86 -5.57 9.94
C PHE A 12 -50.17 -4.56 10.83
N LEU A 13 -49.64 -5.01 11.97
CA LEU A 13 -48.69 -4.27 12.79
C LEU A 13 -47.30 -4.34 12.09
N LEU A 14 -46.92 -3.26 11.41
CA LEU A 14 -45.56 -3.04 10.95
C LEU A 14 -44.67 -2.70 12.17
N ALA A 15 -43.92 -3.69 12.66
CA ALA A 15 -42.84 -3.44 13.60
C ALA A 15 -41.70 -2.70 12.85
N ALA A 16 -41.62 -1.39 13.05
CA ALA A 16 -40.50 -0.60 12.60
C ALA A 16 -39.27 -0.97 13.45
N SER A 17 -38.40 -1.83 12.90
CA SER A 17 -37.07 -2.06 13.47
C SER A 17 -36.24 -0.80 13.24
N THR A 18 -36.16 0.07 14.25
CA THR A 18 -35.18 1.15 14.28
C THR A 18 -33.77 0.55 14.51
N THR A 19 -33.04 0.33 13.44
CA THR A 19 -31.60 0.14 13.53
C THR A 19 -31.01 1.44 14.06
N LEU A 20 -30.65 1.45 15.34
CA LEU A 20 -29.79 2.48 15.90
C LEU A 20 -28.46 2.43 15.14
N ALA A 21 -28.29 3.29 14.15
CA ALA A 21 -26.98 3.60 13.62
C ALA A 21 -26.17 4.15 14.79
N THR A 22 -25.23 3.36 15.32
CA THR A 22 -24.28 3.84 16.32
C THR A 22 -23.47 4.94 15.64
N ALA A 23 -23.76 6.19 16.00
CA ALA A 23 -23.00 7.33 15.52
C ALA A 23 -21.54 7.10 15.94
N GLN A 24 -20.64 7.04 14.96
CA GLN A 24 -19.20 6.95 15.18
C GLN A 24 -18.81 8.12 16.08
N ALA A 25 -18.07 7.86 17.17
CA ALA A 25 -17.66 8.90 18.08
C ALA A 25 -16.86 9.97 17.32
N PRO A 26 -17.18 11.26 17.45
CA PRO A 26 -16.47 12.32 16.74
C PRO A 26 -14.99 12.30 17.13
N CYS A 27 -14.12 12.79 16.26
CA CYS A 27 -12.72 13.01 16.56
C CYS A 27 -12.53 14.22 17.49
N GLY A 28 -11.40 14.30 18.19
CA GLY A 28 -11.05 15.43 19.06
C GLY A 28 -11.87 15.49 20.36
N GLY A 29 -11.78 16.61 21.03
CA GLY A 29 -12.43 16.85 22.32
C GLY A 29 -11.70 16.23 23.49
N ASP A 30 -12.43 16.05 24.62
CA ASP A 30 -11.90 15.38 25.81
C ASP A 30 -11.62 13.90 25.52
N PHE A 31 -10.40 13.47 25.80
CA PHE A 31 -9.94 12.13 25.43
C PHE A 31 -10.69 11.01 26.17
N ASP A 32 -10.99 11.22 27.46
CA ASP A 32 -11.67 10.19 28.25
C ASP A 32 -13.11 10.01 27.78
N SER A 33 -13.82 11.11 27.50
CA SER A 33 -15.16 11.07 26.92
C SER A 33 -15.17 10.42 25.52
N TRP A 34 -14.18 10.71 24.70
CA TRP A 34 -13.99 10.09 23.39
C TRP A 34 -13.72 8.59 23.52
N LEU A 35 -12.92 8.17 24.49
CA LEU A 35 -12.59 6.77 24.75
C LEU A 35 -13.82 5.95 25.18
N GLU A 36 -14.77 6.56 25.91
CA GLU A 36 -16.06 5.91 26.19
C GLU A 36 -16.84 5.62 24.90
N GLY A 37 -16.79 6.51 23.92
CA GLY A 37 -17.35 6.26 22.58
C GLY A 37 -16.67 5.08 21.89
N VAL A 38 -15.33 4.94 22.02
CA VAL A 38 -14.59 3.76 21.52
C VAL A 38 -15.07 2.48 22.17
N ARG A 39 -15.25 2.48 23.50
CA ARG A 39 -15.76 1.32 24.26
C ARG A 39 -17.13 0.88 23.78
N ALA A 40 -18.03 1.86 23.59
CA ALA A 40 -19.38 1.58 23.09
C ALA A 40 -19.36 0.97 21.69
N GLU A 41 -18.55 1.52 20.79
CA GLU A 41 -18.39 1.01 19.42
C GLU A 41 -17.77 -0.40 19.39
N ALA A 42 -16.75 -0.65 20.23
CA ALA A 42 -16.12 -1.97 20.34
C ALA A 42 -17.12 -3.03 20.81
N ARG A 43 -17.99 -2.72 21.80
CA ARG A 43 -19.08 -3.61 22.23
C ARG A 43 -20.06 -3.89 21.08
N ALA A 44 -20.46 -2.84 20.36
CA ALA A 44 -21.33 -2.97 19.20
C ALA A 44 -20.70 -3.81 18.07
N ALA A 45 -19.35 -3.79 17.96
CA ALA A 45 -18.57 -4.62 17.03
C ALA A 45 -18.33 -6.07 17.54
N GLY A 46 -18.89 -6.45 18.70
CA GLY A 46 -18.84 -7.79 19.27
C GLY A 46 -17.61 -8.09 20.12
N VAL A 47 -16.83 -7.09 20.51
CA VAL A 47 -15.66 -7.27 21.38
C VAL A 47 -16.12 -7.43 22.83
N SER A 48 -15.55 -8.40 23.57
CA SER A 48 -15.88 -8.63 24.98
C SER A 48 -15.44 -7.49 25.88
N ASP A 49 -16.17 -7.27 26.99
CA ASP A 49 -15.80 -6.26 28.00
C ASP A 49 -14.41 -6.52 28.58
N ARG A 50 -13.97 -7.79 28.70
CA ARG A 50 -12.61 -8.15 29.11
C ARG A 50 -11.58 -7.57 28.14
N ALA A 51 -11.73 -7.85 26.84
CA ALA A 51 -10.77 -7.40 25.83
C ALA A 51 -10.78 -5.87 25.68
N ILE A 52 -11.93 -5.23 25.84
CA ILE A 52 -12.03 -3.76 25.86
C ILE A 52 -11.28 -3.20 27.07
N ALA A 53 -11.48 -3.76 28.28
CA ALA A 53 -10.80 -3.31 29.48
C ALA A 53 -9.28 -3.50 29.39
N GLU A 54 -8.81 -4.67 28.93
CA GLU A 54 -7.39 -4.98 28.75
C GLU A 54 -6.75 -4.17 27.61
N GLY A 55 -7.40 -4.11 26.46
CA GLY A 55 -6.89 -3.46 25.25
C GLY A 55 -6.84 -1.94 25.34
N LEU A 56 -7.74 -1.33 26.12
CA LEU A 56 -7.77 0.12 26.35
C LEU A 56 -7.19 0.52 27.72
N ALA A 57 -6.60 -0.41 28.47
CA ALA A 57 -5.89 -0.07 29.69
C ALA A 57 -4.69 0.84 29.38
N ASP A 58 -4.54 1.91 30.13
CA ASP A 58 -3.43 2.88 30.04
C ASP A 58 -3.22 3.51 28.64
N VAL A 59 -4.25 3.44 27.78
CA VAL A 59 -4.19 4.08 26.45
C VAL A 59 -4.23 5.59 26.61
N ARG A 60 -3.31 6.26 25.92
CA ARG A 60 -3.12 7.71 25.98
C ARG A 60 -2.71 8.29 24.64
N ILE A 61 -2.85 9.59 24.49
CA ILE A 61 -2.30 10.33 23.36
C ILE A 61 -0.77 10.26 23.38
N GLU A 62 -0.16 9.90 22.25
CA GLU A 62 1.28 9.82 22.07
C GLU A 62 1.74 10.94 21.10
N PRO A 63 2.29 12.06 21.60
CA PRO A 63 2.67 13.19 20.76
C PRO A 63 3.70 12.86 19.68
N LYS A 64 4.55 11.85 19.91
CA LYS A 64 5.53 11.39 18.91
C LYS A 64 4.88 10.76 17.70
N VAL A 65 3.70 10.16 17.86
CA VAL A 65 2.91 9.62 16.75
C VAL A 65 2.40 10.76 15.86
N LEU A 66 1.84 11.82 16.48
CA LEU A 66 1.41 13.02 15.72
C LEU A 66 2.58 13.70 15.01
N ALA A 67 3.72 13.79 15.68
CA ALA A 67 4.93 14.34 15.07
C ALA A 67 5.38 13.50 13.86
N ALA A 68 5.36 12.17 13.96
CA ALA A 68 5.72 11.27 12.87
C ALA A 68 4.72 11.36 11.71
N ASP A 69 3.42 11.44 12.01
CA ASP A 69 2.36 11.59 10.99
C ASP A 69 2.47 12.90 10.20
N ARG A 70 2.91 13.99 10.86
CA ARG A 70 3.09 15.31 10.24
C ARG A 70 4.46 15.51 9.61
N ALA A 71 5.49 14.77 10.07
CA ALA A 71 6.87 14.91 9.65
C ALA A 71 7.23 14.03 8.44
N GLN A 72 6.27 13.59 7.62
CA GLN A 72 6.57 12.82 6.41
C GLN A 72 7.45 13.67 5.46
N SER A 73 8.76 13.68 5.79
CA SER A 73 9.77 14.44 5.07
C SER A 73 9.89 13.96 3.63
N VAL A 74 10.03 14.93 2.74
CA VAL A 74 10.22 14.73 1.31
C VAL A 74 11.61 14.14 1.07
N PHE A 75 11.75 12.82 1.12
CA PHE A 75 12.94 12.17 0.61
C PHE A 75 12.81 12.06 -0.90
N GLN A 76 13.50 12.96 -1.60
CA GLN A 76 13.58 12.94 -3.05
C GLN A 76 14.74 12.06 -3.48
N GLN A 77 14.46 10.78 -3.62
CA GLN A 77 15.38 9.82 -4.21
C GLN A 77 14.81 9.37 -5.54
N THR A 78 15.70 9.28 -6.55
CA THR A 78 15.33 8.58 -7.78
C THR A 78 15.03 7.12 -7.47
N PHE A 79 14.32 6.44 -8.38
CA PHE A 79 14.07 5.01 -8.24
C PHE A 79 15.38 4.22 -8.06
N LEU A 80 16.42 4.49 -8.87
CA LEU A 80 17.69 3.78 -8.75
C LEU A 80 18.38 4.02 -7.40
N GLN A 81 18.35 5.25 -6.88
CA GLN A 81 18.90 5.55 -5.55
C GLN A 81 18.13 4.84 -4.43
N PHE A 82 16.81 4.90 -4.48
CA PHE A 82 15.95 4.26 -3.48
C PHE A 82 16.05 2.74 -3.56
N ALA A 83 15.92 2.15 -4.75
CA ALA A 83 16.04 0.72 -4.96
C ALA A 83 17.44 0.18 -4.62
N GLY A 84 18.50 0.92 -4.98
CA GLY A 84 19.87 0.56 -4.60
C GLY A 84 20.09 0.48 -3.10
N ARG A 85 19.48 1.38 -2.33
CA ARG A 85 19.52 1.37 -0.86
C ARG A 85 18.60 0.30 -0.26
N MET A 86 17.38 0.17 -0.76
CA MET A 86 16.35 -0.67 -0.14
C MET A 86 16.41 -2.13 -0.61
N ALA A 87 16.79 -2.38 -1.85
CA ALA A 87 16.86 -3.71 -2.46
C ALA A 87 18.31 -4.18 -2.74
N GLY A 88 19.31 -3.42 -2.30
CA GLY A 88 20.72 -3.75 -2.41
C GLY A 88 21.29 -4.47 -1.18
N PRO A 89 22.64 -4.49 -1.03
CA PRO A 89 23.27 -4.97 0.20
C PRO A 89 22.92 -4.09 1.41
N PRO A 90 22.67 -4.67 2.61
CA PRO A 90 22.75 -6.10 2.93
C PRO A 90 21.47 -6.90 2.67
N ARG A 91 20.35 -6.26 2.28
CA ARG A 91 19.00 -6.88 2.27
C ARG A 91 18.87 -8.01 1.25
N LEU A 92 19.35 -7.83 0.02
CA LEU A 92 19.24 -8.86 -1.02
C LEU A 92 19.98 -10.17 -0.64
N PRO A 93 21.27 -10.16 -0.20
CA PRO A 93 21.93 -11.39 0.25
C PRO A 93 21.22 -12.07 1.42
N LYS A 94 20.73 -11.29 2.40
CA LYS A 94 19.97 -11.82 3.54
C LYS A 94 18.65 -12.42 3.07
N GLY A 95 17.94 -11.78 2.15
CA GLY A 95 16.69 -12.30 1.58
C GLY A 95 16.91 -13.63 0.87
N LEU A 96 17.96 -13.78 0.05
CA LEU A 96 18.34 -15.05 -0.58
C LEU A 96 18.66 -16.15 0.45
N GLN A 97 19.30 -15.77 1.56
CA GLN A 97 19.52 -16.68 2.68
C GLN A 97 18.20 -17.11 3.33
N MET A 98 17.27 -16.16 3.58
CA MET A 98 15.95 -16.46 4.15
C MET A 98 15.13 -17.37 3.23
N MET A 99 15.16 -17.15 1.92
CA MET A 99 14.50 -18.04 0.96
C MET A 99 15.00 -19.47 1.07
N LYS A 100 16.30 -19.68 1.23
CA LYS A 100 16.87 -21.03 1.45
C LYS A 100 16.45 -21.64 2.79
N GLN A 101 16.55 -20.85 3.86
CA GLN A 101 16.23 -21.30 5.22
C GLN A 101 14.76 -21.64 5.44
N LYS A 102 13.86 -20.98 4.68
CA LYS A 102 12.41 -21.12 4.79
C LYS A 102 11.78 -21.76 3.56
N ALA A 103 12.58 -22.50 2.78
CA ALA A 103 12.17 -23.04 1.48
C ALA A 103 10.87 -23.87 1.58
N ASP A 104 10.76 -24.79 2.55
CA ASP A 104 9.59 -25.63 2.72
C ASP A 104 8.33 -24.81 3.07
N LEU A 105 8.46 -23.87 3.99
CA LEU A 105 7.37 -22.96 4.37
C LEU A 105 6.92 -22.11 3.17
N LEU A 106 7.85 -21.53 2.43
CA LEU A 106 7.55 -20.68 1.28
C LEU A 106 6.93 -21.49 0.14
N ALA A 107 7.38 -22.74 -0.08
CA ALA A 107 6.77 -23.63 -1.05
C ALA A 107 5.32 -24.00 -0.67
N GLU A 108 5.04 -24.21 0.63
CA GLU A 108 3.69 -24.44 1.13
C GLU A 108 2.79 -23.21 0.93
N VAL A 109 3.28 -22.00 1.24
CA VAL A 109 2.56 -20.74 1.01
C VAL A 109 2.24 -20.57 -0.47
N GLU A 110 3.21 -20.81 -1.37
CA GLU A 110 2.99 -20.73 -2.81
C GLU A 110 2.00 -21.79 -3.31
N ARG A 111 2.09 -23.01 -2.79
CA ARG A 111 1.13 -24.08 -3.12
C ARG A 111 -0.30 -23.70 -2.71
N GLN A 112 -0.47 -23.11 -1.54
CA GLN A 112 -1.78 -22.77 -0.99
C GLN A 112 -2.36 -21.51 -1.62
N TYR A 113 -1.58 -20.43 -1.69
CA TYR A 113 -2.06 -19.09 -2.08
C TYR A 113 -1.62 -18.67 -3.47
N GLY A 114 -0.70 -19.38 -4.11
CA GLY A 114 -0.19 -19.04 -5.45
C GLY A 114 0.77 -17.87 -5.48
N VAL A 115 1.25 -17.43 -4.32
CA VAL A 115 2.15 -16.29 -4.16
C VAL A 115 3.59 -16.80 -4.05
N PRO A 116 4.49 -16.43 -4.97
CA PRO A 116 5.89 -16.87 -4.93
C PRO A 116 6.60 -16.45 -3.65
N GLY A 117 7.45 -17.32 -3.10
CA GLY A 117 8.22 -17.04 -1.89
C GLY A 117 9.06 -15.76 -2.00
N ALA A 118 9.55 -15.42 -3.19
CA ALA A 118 10.30 -14.20 -3.45
C ALA A 118 9.47 -12.92 -3.13
N VAL A 119 8.17 -12.94 -3.37
CA VAL A 119 7.25 -11.82 -3.07
C VAL A 119 7.11 -11.65 -1.57
N ILE A 120 6.87 -12.75 -0.85
CA ILE A 120 6.72 -12.75 0.61
C ILE A 120 8.01 -12.27 1.30
N VAL A 121 9.15 -12.78 0.87
CA VAL A 121 10.46 -12.42 1.44
C VAL A 121 10.82 -10.96 1.12
N ALA A 122 10.39 -10.42 -0.03
CA ALA A 122 10.60 -9.02 -0.37
C ALA A 122 9.84 -8.10 0.59
N PHE A 123 8.55 -8.36 0.85
CA PHE A 123 7.79 -7.60 1.85
C PHE A 123 8.40 -7.76 3.25
N TRP A 124 8.67 -8.98 3.69
CA TRP A 124 9.29 -9.24 4.99
C TRP A 124 10.62 -8.48 5.18
N GLY A 125 11.45 -8.45 4.14
CA GLY A 125 12.71 -7.70 4.15
C GLY A 125 12.52 -6.19 4.21
N LEU A 126 11.57 -5.64 3.44
CA LEU A 126 11.35 -4.19 3.38
C LEU A 126 10.65 -3.66 4.62
N GLU A 127 9.69 -4.40 5.18
CA GLU A 127 8.90 -3.96 6.32
C GLU A 127 9.69 -3.99 7.63
N THR A 128 10.42 -5.08 7.88
CA THR A 128 11.02 -5.28 9.21
C THR A 128 12.47 -5.76 9.20
N ASP A 129 13.17 -5.74 8.05
CA ASP A 129 14.49 -6.39 7.92
C ASP A 129 14.48 -7.85 8.39
N PHE A 130 13.43 -8.59 7.95
CA PHE A 130 13.21 -10.00 8.28
C PHE A 130 12.94 -10.22 9.78
N GLY A 131 12.03 -9.44 10.33
CA GLY A 131 11.59 -9.51 11.72
C GLY A 131 12.53 -8.84 12.74
N ALA A 132 13.63 -8.20 12.28
CA ALA A 132 14.59 -7.56 13.16
C ALA A 132 14.10 -6.22 13.73
N ASN A 133 13.17 -5.54 13.07
CA ASN A 133 12.68 -4.20 13.42
C ASN A 133 11.16 -4.14 13.35
N LEU A 134 10.47 -4.57 14.39
CA LEU A 134 9.00 -4.58 14.44
C LEU A 134 8.38 -3.21 14.74
N GLY A 135 9.19 -2.20 15.04
CA GLY A 135 8.71 -0.91 15.50
C GLY A 135 8.79 -0.76 17.02
N LYS A 136 8.60 0.47 17.51
CA LYS A 136 8.79 0.81 18.92
C LYS A 136 7.59 1.46 19.58
N PHE A 137 6.56 1.80 18.81
CA PHE A 137 5.37 2.43 19.34
C PHE A 137 4.42 1.37 19.92
N ASP A 138 3.72 1.71 20.97
CA ASP A 138 2.56 0.94 21.41
C ASP A 138 1.46 1.16 20.37
N THR A 139 1.05 0.09 19.67
CA THR A 139 0.07 0.15 18.60
C THR A 139 -1.27 0.69 19.06
N ARG A 140 -1.68 0.39 20.30
CA ARG A 140 -2.93 0.86 20.89
C ARG A 140 -2.89 2.39 21.07
N ASN A 141 -1.81 2.92 21.64
CA ASN A 141 -1.60 4.35 21.79
C ASN A 141 -1.51 5.06 20.43
N ALA A 142 -0.79 4.46 19.48
CA ALA A 142 -0.65 5.01 18.14
C ALA A 142 -2.01 5.15 17.46
N LEU A 143 -2.81 4.09 17.46
CA LEU A 143 -4.12 4.09 16.81
C LEU A 143 -5.15 4.95 17.57
N ALA A 144 -5.14 4.97 18.91
CA ALA A 144 -5.98 5.87 19.68
C ALA A 144 -5.65 7.33 19.36
N THR A 145 -4.36 7.68 19.31
CA THR A 145 -3.88 9.02 18.97
C THR A 145 -4.35 9.45 17.59
N LEU A 146 -4.14 8.60 16.57
CA LEU A 146 -4.50 8.90 15.18
C LEU A 146 -6.01 8.87 14.92
N SER A 147 -6.75 8.06 15.69
CA SER A 147 -8.22 8.04 15.62
C SER A 147 -8.84 9.25 16.32
N HIS A 148 -8.19 9.77 17.35
CA HIS A 148 -8.62 10.99 18.05
C HIS A 148 -8.24 12.25 17.28
N ASP A 149 -7.13 12.25 16.52
CA ASP A 149 -6.74 13.37 15.65
C ASP A 149 -7.70 13.46 14.46
N CYS A 150 -8.27 14.65 14.21
CA CYS A 150 -9.29 14.87 13.19
C CYS A 150 -8.77 14.87 11.74
N ARG A 151 -7.51 14.49 11.50
CA ARG A 151 -6.94 14.45 10.16
C ARG A 151 -7.41 13.25 9.33
N ARG A 152 -7.42 12.03 9.93
CA ARG A 152 -7.81 10.78 9.26
C ARG A 152 -8.54 9.81 10.20
N PRO A 153 -9.53 10.25 10.98
CA PRO A 153 -10.17 9.41 12.00
C PRO A 153 -10.87 8.19 11.37
N ASP A 154 -11.51 8.36 10.21
CA ASP A 154 -12.24 7.29 9.54
C ASP A 154 -11.35 6.13 9.09
N PHE A 155 -10.08 6.39 8.83
CA PHE A 155 -9.11 5.35 8.51
C PHE A 155 -8.60 4.63 9.75
N PHE A 156 -8.27 5.37 10.83
CA PHE A 156 -7.63 4.80 12.01
C PHE A 156 -8.59 4.21 13.03
N ARG A 157 -9.83 4.70 13.10
CA ARG A 157 -10.82 4.23 14.04
C ARG A 157 -11.15 2.73 13.87
N PRO A 158 -11.43 2.23 12.66
CA PRO A 158 -11.59 0.79 12.43
C PRO A 158 -10.37 -0.04 12.82
N GLN A 159 -9.16 0.51 12.69
CA GLN A 159 -7.94 -0.18 13.08
C GLN A 159 -7.83 -0.34 14.60
N LEU A 160 -8.22 0.68 15.37
CA LEU A 160 -8.28 0.57 16.84
C LEU A 160 -9.29 -0.49 17.30
N ILE A 161 -10.46 -0.56 16.66
CA ILE A 161 -11.43 -1.63 16.94
C ILE A 161 -10.87 -3.00 16.59
N ALA A 162 -10.14 -3.12 15.48
CA ALA A 162 -9.49 -4.37 15.08
C ALA A 162 -8.41 -4.82 16.09
N VAL A 163 -7.64 -3.89 16.69
CA VAL A 163 -6.71 -4.20 17.78
C VAL A 163 -7.45 -4.88 18.94
N LEU A 164 -8.62 -4.36 19.33
CA LEU A 164 -9.41 -4.96 20.42
C LEU A 164 -9.91 -6.37 20.05
N LYS A 165 -10.22 -6.62 18.77
CA LYS A 165 -10.57 -7.98 18.29
C LYS A 165 -9.39 -8.93 18.35
N ILE A 166 -8.16 -8.48 18.08
CA ILE A 166 -6.94 -9.28 18.21
C ILE A 166 -6.68 -9.65 19.69
N VAL A 167 -6.94 -8.72 20.62
CA VAL A 167 -6.88 -9.02 22.05
C VAL A 167 -7.97 -10.03 22.46
N ASP A 168 -9.17 -9.86 21.93
CA ASP A 168 -10.34 -10.70 22.25
C ASP A 168 -10.17 -12.15 21.78
N SER A 169 -9.58 -12.34 20.60
CA SER A 169 -9.24 -13.68 20.09
C SER A 169 -8.08 -14.35 20.85
N GLY A 170 -7.32 -13.60 21.65
CA GLY A 170 -6.16 -14.10 22.38
C GLY A 170 -4.90 -14.28 21.52
N ASP A 171 -4.90 -13.79 20.29
CA ASP A 171 -3.74 -13.88 19.39
C ASP A 171 -2.52 -13.10 19.92
N LEU A 172 -2.75 -11.89 20.43
CA LEU A 172 -1.71 -11.05 21.01
C LEU A 172 -2.17 -10.43 22.33
N ALA A 173 -1.30 -10.45 23.32
CA ALA A 173 -1.52 -9.67 24.54
C ALA A 173 -1.28 -8.16 24.26
N PRO A 174 -2.01 -7.25 24.95
CA PRO A 174 -1.83 -5.80 24.79
C PRO A 174 -0.38 -5.34 24.95
N ALA A 175 0.39 -5.93 25.86
CA ALA A 175 1.79 -5.60 26.11
C ALA A 175 2.73 -5.95 24.96
N ASP A 176 2.34 -6.90 24.11
CA ASP A 176 3.12 -7.37 22.96
C ASP A 176 2.87 -6.56 21.67
N MET A 177 1.84 -5.70 21.68
CA MET A 177 1.43 -4.93 20.51
C MET A 177 2.35 -3.74 20.28
N ARG A 178 3.49 -4.02 19.64
CA ARG A 178 4.48 -3.02 19.25
C ARG A 178 4.62 -2.98 17.74
N GLY A 179 4.65 -1.75 17.19
CA GLY A 179 4.65 -1.58 15.75
C GLY A 179 5.24 -0.25 15.30
N ALA A 180 4.98 0.09 14.04
CA ALA A 180 5.28 1.39 13.49
C ALA A 180 4.36 2.48 14.07
N TRP A 181 4.63 3.72 13.71
CA TRP A 181 3.89 4.88 14.26
C TRP A 181 2.42 4.95 13.79
N ALA A 182 2.11 4.35 12.64
CA ALA A 182 0.74 4.33 12.12
C ALA A 182 -0.08 3.11 12.58
N GLY A 183 0.48 2.28 13.47
CA GLY A 183 -0.25 1.20 14.13
C GLY A 183 -0.16 -0.15 13.44
N GLU A 184 0.72 -0.30 12.44
CA GLU A 184 0.99 -1.58 11.78
C GLU A 184 1.62 -2.56 12.79
N LEU A 185 1.33 -3.86 12.58
CA LEU A 185 1.74 -4.97 13.46
C LEU A 185 2.46 -6.09 12.73
N GLY A 186 3.34 -6.75 13.45
CA GLY A 186 3.97 -8.00 13.03
C GLY A 186 5.13 -7.84 12.07
N GLN A 187 5.70 -8.98 11.69
CA GLN A 187 6.91 -9.05 10.88
C GLN A 187 6.71 -8.52 9.45
N THR A 188 5.49 -8.43 8.97
CA THR A 188 5.12 -7.89 7.66
C THR A 188 4.29 -6.60 7.77
N GLN A 189 4.23 -5.98 8.95
CA GLN A 189 3.63 -4.68 9.21
C GLN A 189 2.21 -4.56 8.66
N MET A 190 1.34 -5.53 8.98
CA MET A 190 -0.07 -5.49 8.61
C MET A 190 -0.84 -4.48 9.43
N MET A 191 -1.80 -3.79 8.82
CA MET A 191 -2.80 -3.05 9.56
C MET A 191 -3.68 -4.02 10.38
N PRO A 192 -4.13 -3.65 11.59
CA PRO A 192 -4.91 -4.54 12.44
C PRO A 192 -6.18 -5.12 11.81
N ALA A 193 -6.87 -4.37 10.95
CA ALA A 193 -8.04 -4.88 10.23
C ALA A 193 -7.65 -5.99 9.24
N ASP A 194 -6.50 -5.85 8.58
CA ASP A 194 -5.97 -6.86 7.68
C ASP A 194 -5.47 -8.09 8.45
N TYR A 195 -4.87 -7.87 9.62
CA TYR A 195 -4.52 -8.93 10.55
C TYR A 195 -5.77 -9.77 10.92
N VAL A 196 -6.84 -9.13 11.39
CA VAL A 196 -8.10 -9.84 11.75
C VAL A 196 -8.64 -10.65 10.56
N ARG A 197 -8.55 -10.11 9.34
CA ARG A 197 -9.08 -10.73 8.13
C ARG A 197 -8.21 -11.87 7.60
N SER A 198 -6.89 -11.69 7.61
CA SER A 198 -5.98 -12.53 6.81
C SER A 198 -4.97 -13.31 7.64
N ALA A 199 -4.85 -13.09 8.97
CA ALA A 199 -3.91 -13.84 9.80
C ALA A 199 -4.27 -15.34 9.89
N VAL A 200 -3.24 -16.16 9.86
CA VAL A 200 -3.31 -17.63 9.88
C VAL A 200 -2.43 -18.15 11.03
N ASP A 201 -2.94 -19.10 11.80
CA ASP A 201 -2.18 -19.94 12.71
C ASP A 201 -1.54 -21.06 11.89
N ALA A 202 -0.30 -20.89 11.50
CA ALA A 202 0.37 -21.81 10.59
C ALA A 202 1.25 -22.84 11.30
N ASP A 203 1.63 -22.59 12.55
CA ASP A 203 2.36 -23.56 13.37
C ASP A 203 1.43 -24.39 14.28
N GLY A 204 0.14 -24.06 14.34
CA GLY A 204 -0.89 -24.83 15.01
C GLY A 204 -0.88 -24.72 16.54
N ASP A 205 -0.32 -23.63 17.08
CA ASP A 205 -0.24 -23.40 18.53
C ASP A 205 -1.55 -22.84 19.13
N GLY A 206 -2.55 -22.54 18.28
CA GLY A 206 -3.86 -21.98 18.64
C GLY A 206 -3.87 -20.45 18.66
N ARG A 207 -2.85 -19.78 18.16
CA ARG A 207 -2.73 -18.33 18.04
C ARG A 207 -2.25 -17.93 16.65
N ARG A 208 -2.55 -16.72 16.25
CA ARG A 208 -2.03 -16.13 15.03
C ARG A 208 -0.96 -15.07 15.40
N ASP A 209 0.22 -15.52 15.85
CA ASP A 209 1.26 -14.61 16.38
C ASP A 209 2.17 -14.07 15.26
N LEU A 210 1.74 -13.03 14.56
CA LEU A 210 2.56 -12.38 13.51
C LEU A 210 3.78 -11.62 14.06
N MET A 211 3.91 -11.50 15.38
CA MET A 211 5.07 -10.84 16.01
C MET A 211 6.25 -11.80 16.16
N ARG A 212 6.00 -13.03 16.62
CA ARG A 212 7.04 -13.98 17.02
C ARG A 212 7.10 -15.22 16.15
N SER A 213 5.95 -15.72 15.67
CA SER A 213 5.88 -16.89 14.79
C SER A 213 6.19 -16.49 13.35
N VAL A 214 7.33 -16.97 12.83
CA VAL A 214 7.69 -16.79 11.41
C VAL A 214 6.73 -17.58 10.50
N PRO A 215 6.32 -18.82 10.84
CA PRO A 215 5.29 -19.51 10.06
C PRO A 215 4.01 -18.71 9.92
N ASP A 216 3.46 -18.17 11.02
CA ASP A 216 2.24 -17.36 10.98
C ASP A 216 2.41 -16.10 10.15
N ALA A 217 3.51 -15.38 10.38
CA ALA A 217 3.78 -14.10 9.70
C ALA A 217 3.87 -14.29 8.18
N LEU A 218 4.64 -15.28 7.70
CA LEU A 218 4.85 -15.48 6.26
C LEU A 218 3.63 -16.12 5.58
N THR A 219 2.94 -17.03 6.25
CA THR A 219 1.70 -17.63 5.73
C THR A 219 0.58 -16.60 5.66
N SER A 220 0.44 -15.76 6.69
CA SER A 220 -0.51 -14.66 6.70
C SER A 220 -0.21 -13.62 5.62
N ALA A 221 1.07 -13.31 5.40
CA ALA A 221 1.47 -12.42 4.29
C ALA A 221 1.08 -13.02 2.93
N GLY A 222 1.30 -14.32 2.72
CA GLY A 222 0.89 -15.00 1.50
C GLY A 222 -0.62 -14.96 1.30
N LYS A 223 -1.39 -15.26 2.35
CA LYS A 223 -2.85 -15.14 2.31
C LYS A 223 -3.30 -13.71 2.00
N TYR A 224 -2.73 -12.73 2.68
CA TYR A 224 -3.09 -11.32 2.47
C TYR A 224 -2.81 -10.86 1.05
N VAL A 225 -1.65 -11.19 0.49
CA VAL A 225 -1.32 -10.91 -0.92
C VAL A 225 -2.32 -11.57 -1.87
N ALA A 226 -2.74 -12.82 -1.58
CA ALA A 226 -3.78 -13.50 -2.36
C ALA A 226 -5.15 -12.81 -2.23
N ASP A 227 -5.53 -12.41 -1.02
CA ASP A 227 -6.79 -11.68 -0.74
C ASP A 227 -6.84 -10.32 -1.46
N LEU A 228 -5.68 -9.70 -1.73
CA LEU A 228 -5.55 -8.48 -2.54
C LEU A 228 -5.69 -8.72 -4.05
N GLY A 229 -5.90 -9.97 -4.49
CA GLY A 229 -6.16 -10.31 -5.90
C GLY A 229 -4.95 -10.83 -6.67
N TRP A 230 -3.96 -11.42 -5.99
CA TRP A 230 -2.81 -12.06 -6.64
C TRP A 230 -3.25 -13.15 -7.62
N ARG A 231 -2.70 -13.13 -8.82
CA ARG A 231 -2.94 -14.13 -9.86
C ARG A 231 -1.78 -15.10 -9.94
N ARG A 232 -2.05 -16.36 -9.60
CA ARG A 232 -1.06 -17.45 -9.67
C ARG A 232 -0.46 -17.57 -11.06
N GLY A 233 0.88 -17.65 -11.14
CA GLY A 233 1.61 -17.87 -12.39
C GLY A 233 1.70 -16.66 -13.31
N GLU A 234 1.14 -15.50 -12.92
CA GLU A 234 1.34 -14.24 -13.65
C GLU A 234 2.50 -13.45 -13.05
N PRO A 235 3.31 -12.78 -13.87
CA PRO A 235 4.36 -11.90 -13.38
C PRO A 235 3.78 -10.64 -12.71
N TRP A 236 4.63 -9.93 -11.97
CA TRP A 236 4.28 -8.62 -11.38
C TRP A 236 4.91 -7.47 -12.15
N ILE A 237 6.24 -7.50 -12.38
CA ILE A 237 6.95 -6.56 -13.26
C ILE A 237 7.95 -7.29 -14.14
N GLN A 238 8.25 -6.68 -15.28
CA GLN A 238 9.34 -7.13 -16.16
C GLN A 238 10.11 -5.93 -16.67
N GLU A 239 11.42 -5.90 -16.50
CA GLU A 239 12.27 -4.84 -17.04
C GLU A 239 12.29 -4.91 -18.57
N VAL A 240 12.12 -3.74 -19.20
CA VAL A 240 12.05 -3.62 -20.64
C VAL A 240 12.97 -2.52 -21.17
N VAL A 241 13.27 -2.59 -22.46
CA VAL A 241 13.91 -1.51 -23.21
C VAL A 241 12.83 -0.84 -24.04
N VAL A 242 12.77 0.48 -23.96
CA VAL A 242 11.85 1.30 -24.76
C VAL A 242 12.59 1.91 -25.95
N PRO A 243 11.93 2.14 -27.11
CA PRO A 243 12.55 2.80 -28.26
C PRO A 243 12.81 4.28 -27.99
N ALA A 244 13.50 4.96 -28.92
CA ALA A 244 13.74 6.40 -28.81
C ALA A 244 12.44 7.21 -28.96
N ASP A 245 11.48 6.69 -29.69
CA ASP A 245 10.18 7.32 -29.92
C ASP A 245 9.05 6.28 -29.88
N MET A 246 7.97 6.64 -29.20
CA MET A 246 6.74 5.86 -29.08
C MET A 246 5.62 6.78 -28.55
N PRO A 247 4.35 6.36 -28.50
CA PRO A 247 3.29 7.16 -27.89
C PRO A 247 3.47 7.26 -26.38
N TRP A 248 4.35 8.16 -25.91
CA TRP A 248 4.75 8.29 -24.50
C TRP A 248 3.58 8.55 -23.54
N GLN A 249 2.49 9.18 -24.03
CA GLN A 249 1.28 9.42 -23.24
C GLN A 249 0.60 8.12 -22.77
N GLU A 250 0.85 7.00 -23.45
CA GLU A 250 0.32 5.67 -23.09
C GLU A 250 1.11 5.04 -21.92
N ALA A 251 2.31 5.56 -21.60
CA ALA A 251 3.12 5.09 -20.50
C ALA A 251 2.58 5.61 -19.16
N ASP A 252 1.47 5.06 -18.70
CA ASP A 252 0.80 5.38 -17.45
C ASP A 252 0.48 4.12 -16.65
N ILE A 253 0.51 4.23 -15.32
CA ILE A 253 0.24 3.10 -14.43
C ILE A 253 -1.21 2.60 -14.50
N ASP A 254 -2.14 3.49 -14.82
CA ASP A 254 -3.56 3.19 -14.90
C ASP A 254 -4.00 2.83 -16.34
N THR A 255 -3.11 3.01 -17.34
CA THR A 255 -3.35 2.68 -18.74
C THR A 255 -2.69 1.34 -19.05
N LYS A 256 -3.50 0.31 -19.34
CA LYS A 256 -3.00 -1.02 -19.69
C LYS A 256 -3.28 -1.32 -21.15
N HIS A 257 -2.25 -1.70 -21.87
CA HIS A 257 -2.31 -2.27 -23.21
C HIS A 257 -1.85 -3.72 -23.19
N SER A 258 -2.19 -4.49 -24.21
CA SER A 258 -1.64 -5.83 -24.37
C SER A 258 -0.12 -5.79 -24.59
N VAL A 259 0.57 -6.84 -24.19
CA VAL A 259 2.01 -6.99 -24.47
C VAL A 259 2.30 -6.92 -25.97
N ALA A 260 1.38 -7.40 -26.81
CA ALA A 260 1.49 -7.30 -28.26
C ALA A 260 1.51 -5.84 -28.74
N GLU A 261 0.65 -4.98 -28.20
CA GLU A 261 0.64 -3.54 -28.54
C GLU A 261 1.94 -2.86 -28.08
N TRP A 262 2.40 -3.12 -26.85
CA TRP A 262 3.69 -2.61 -26.38
C TRP A 262 4.83 -3.03 -27.31
N ARG A 263 4.83 -4.30 -27.74
CA ARG A 263 5.81 -4.81 -28.71
C ARG A 263 5.71 -4.11 -30.08
N ALA A 264 4.49 -3.84 -30.55
CA ALA A 264 4.26 -3.11 -31.80
C ALA A 264 4.82 -1.68 -31.73
N TRP A 265 4.80 -1.04 -30.56
CA TRP A 265 5.44 0.26 -30.30
C TRP A 265 6.96 0.15 -30.03
N GLY A 266 7.57 -1.03 -30.17
CA GLY A 266 9.01 -1.22 -30.06
C GLY A 266 9.52 -1.57 -28.67
N VAL A 267 8.65 -1.78 -27.68
CA VAL A 267 9.04 -2.24 -26.35
C VAL A 267 9.54 -3.68 -26.41
N ARG A 268 10.66 -3.99 -25.78
CA ARG A 268 11.30 -5.31 -25.78
C ARG A 268 11.72 -5.70 -24.38
N ALA A 269 11.69 -6.99 -24.07
CA ALA A 269 12.27 -7.48 -22.82
C ALA A 269 13.77 -7.12 -22.78
N ARG A 270 14.25 -6.64 -21.63
CA ARG A 270 15.68 -6.44 -21.43
C ARG A 270 16.42 -7.78 -21.38
N ASN A 271 15.79 -8.79 -20.76
CA ASN A 271 16.32 -10.15 -20.65
C ASN A 271 15.20 -11.14 -20.99
N GLY A 272 15.52 -12.19 -21.74
CA GLY A 272 14.56 -13.21 -22.12
C GLY A 272 13.51 -12.71 -23.12
N SER A 273 12.27 -13.13 -22.95
CA SER A 273 11.11 -12.77 -23.76
C SER A 273 10.05 -12.05 -22.92
N LEU A 274 9.22 -11.24 -23.57
CA LEU A 274 8.02 -10.69 -22.93
C LEU A 274 7.04 -11.81 -22.59
N PHE A 275 6.23 -11.55 -21.57
CA PHE A 275 5.14 -12.46 -21.19
C PHE A 275 4.12 -12.60 -22.33
N ARG A 276 3.03 -13.32 -22.13
CA ARG A 276 2.01 -13.59 -23.15
C ARG A 276 1.55 -12.31 -23.85
N ASP A 277 1.34 -12.40 -25.17
CA ASP A 277 0.93 -11.29 -26.03
C ASP A 277 -0.39 -10.63 -25.63
N ASP A 278 -1.34 -11.42 -25.11
CA ASP A 278 -2.66 -10.97 -24.67
C ASP A 278 -2.68 -10.39 -23.25
N ALA A 279 -1.58 -10.53 -22.51
CA ALA A 279 -1.54 -10.06 -21.12
C ALA A 279 -1.61 -8.52 -21.05
N PRO A 280 -2.54 -7.97 -20.26
CA PRO A 280 -2.60 -6.53 -20.02
C PRO A 280 -1.42 -6.10 -19.14
N ALA A 281 -0.72 -5.05 -19.55
CA ALA A 281 0.37 -4.45 -18.80
C ALA A 281 0.38 -2.94 -18.95
N ALA A 282 0.78 -2.24 -17.88
CA ALA A 282 1.09 -0.82 -17.90
C ALA A 282 2.60 -0.61 -18.11
N LEU A 283 3.00 0.44 -18.81
CA LEU A 283 4.42 0.80 -18.92
C LEU A 283 4.78 1.81 -17.85
N LEU A 284 5.70 1.44 -16.97
CA LEU A 284 6.20 2.28 -15.89
C LEU A 284 7.55 2.89 -16.27
N LEU A 285 7.64 4.20 -16.18
CA LEU A 285 8.84 5.00 -16.40
C LEU A 285 9.22 5.76 -15.11
N PRO A 286 9.80 5.08 -14.10
CA PRO A 286 10.07 5.68 -12.80
C PRO A 286 11.00 6.90 -12.87
N MET A 287 11.85 6.96 -13.88
CA MET A 287 12.80 8.04 -14.15
C MET A 287 12.62 8.61 -15.58
N GLY A 288 11.41 8.56 -16.11
CA GLY A 288 11.10 9.00 -17.48
C GLY A 288 11.64 8.07 -18.58
N ARG A 289 11.50 8.47 -19.84
CA ARG A 289 11.87 7.67 -21.01
C ARG A 289 13.36 7.31 -21.12
N ASN A 290 14.21 8.06 -20.43
CA ASN A 290 15.65 7.85 -20.45
C ASN A 290 16.12 6.90 -19.32
N GLY A 291 15.33 6.73 -18.28
CA GLY A 291 15.62 5.83 -17.15
C GLY A 291 15.20 4.38 -17.42
N PRO A 292 15.30 3.53 -16.40
CA PRO A 292 14.81 2.16 -16.49
C PRO A 292 13.29 2.13 -16.71
N ALA A 293 12.84 1.14 -17.47
CA ALA A 293 11.43 0.94 -17.82
C ALA A 293 10.95 -0.46 -17.43
N PHE A 294 9.67 -0.58 -17.05
CA PHE A 294 9.08 -1.85 -16.65
C PHE A 294 7.68 -2.01 -17.24
N LEU A 295 7.36 -3.18 -17.77
CA LEU A 295 5.97 -3.60 -17.89
C LEU A 295 5.48 -4.09 -16.52
N ALA A 296 4.39 -3.50 -16.05
CA ALA A 296 3.70 -3.86 -14.81
C ALA A 296 2.42 -4.62 -15.16
N TYR A 297 2.38 -5.86 -14.75
CA TYR A 297 1.25 -6.76 -14.97
C TYR A 297 0.22 -6.64 -13.84
N GLN A 298 -0.85 -7.44 -13.90
CA GLN A 298 -1.94 -7.38 -12.93
C GLN A 298 -1.47 -7.55 -11.48
N ASN A 299 -0.48 -8.40 -11.23
CA ASN A 299 0.05 -8.62 -9.89
C ASN A 299 0.79 -7.40 -9.31
N PHE A 300 1.18 -6.42 -10.12
CA PHE A 300 1.73 -5.17 -9.61
C PHE A 300 0.70 -4.32 -8.87
N ASP A 301 -0.58 -4.44 -9.20
CA ASP A 301 -1.65 -3.72 -8.50
C ASP A 301 -1.72 -4.13 -7.02
N VAL A 302 -1.33 -5.36 -6.67
CA VAL A 302 -1.22 -5.83 -5.28
C VAL A 302 -0.15 -5.05 -4.51
N TYR A 303 1.00 -4.77 -5.12
CA TYR A 303 2.05 -3.94 -4.49
C TYR A 303 1.58 -2.50 -4.25
N ARG A 304 0.78 -1.95 -5.18
CA ARG A 304 0.17 -0.62 -5.03
C ARG A 304 -0.87 -0.57 -3.92
N THR A 305 -1.61 -1.65 -3.73
CA THR A 305 -2.60 -1.77 -2.66
C THR A 305 -1.92 -1.94 -1.31
N TRP A 306 -0.82 -2.71 -1.27
CA TRP A 306 0.00 -2.84 -0.05
C TRP A 306 0.56 -1.50 0.40
N ASN A 307 1.11 -0.73 -0.53
CA ASN A 307 1.67 0.59 -0.23
C ASN A 307 1.47 1.54 -1.42
N GLN A 308 0.78 2.64 -1.19
CA GLN A 308 0.42 3.62 -2.21
C GLN A 308 1.61 4.46 -2.73
N SER A 309 2.79 4.36 -2.11
CA SER A 309 3.99 5.02 -2.61
C SER A 309 4.49 4.32 -3.87
N PHE A 310 4.48 5.02 -5.02
CA PHE A 310 4.96 4.48 -6.29
C PHE A 310 6.38 3.92 -6.19
N VAL A 311 7.30 4.68 -5.59
CA VAL A 311 8.70 4.28 -5.47
C VAL A 311 8.85 3.08 -4.55
N TYR A 312 8.08 3.01 -3.46
CA TYR A 312 8.06 1.85 -2.57
C TYR A 312 7.50 0.61 -3.29
N ALA A 313 6.30 0.70 -3.88
CA ALA A 313 5.66 -0.42 -4.56
C ALA A 313 6.55 -1.01 -5.67
N LEU A 314 7.14 -0.14 -6.50
CA LEU A 314 8.05 -0.57 -7.55
C LEU A 314 9.35 -1.17 -6.97
N THR A 315 9.88 -0.64 -5.86
CA THR A 315 11.07 -1.20 -5.21
C THR A 315 10.80 -2.56 -4.57
N ALA A 316 9.62 -2.76 -3.97
CA ALA A 316 9.20 -4.05 -3.44
C ALA A 316 9.07 -5.10 -4.55
N ALA A 317 8.39 -4.74 -5.63
CA ALA A 317 8.28 -5.57 -6.83
C ALA A 317 9.66 -5.90 -7.43
N TYR A 318 10.56 -4.91 -7.49
CA TYR A 318 11.92 -5.09 -7.98
C TYR A 318 12.73 -6.01 -7.04
N LEU A 319 12.66 -5.85 -5.71
CA LEU A 319 13.35 -6.75 -4.77
C LEU A 319 12.85 -8.19 -4.95
N ALA A 320 11.54 -8.40 -5.08
CA ALA A 320 10.97 -9.71 -5.36
C ALA A 320 11.55 -10.31 -6.66
N THR A 321 11.62 -9.50 -7.73
CA THR A 321 12.22 -9.94 -9.00
C THR A 321 13.70 -10.32 -8.84
N ARG A 322 14.48 -9.59 -8.02
CA ARG A 322 15.87 -9.90 -7.72
C ARG A 322 16.02 -11.19 -6.90
N LEU A 323 15.13 -11.41 -5.94
CA LEU A 323 15.07 -12.65 -5.15
C LEU A 323 14.68 -13.86 -6.00
N ASP A 324 13.88 -13.63 -7.04
CA ASP A 324 13.49 -14.64 -8.04
C ASP A 324 14.57 -14.89 -9.11
N GLY A 325 15.74 -14.27 -8.98
CA GLY A 325 16.91 -14.56 -9.80
C GLY A 325 17.17 -13.60 -10.97
N ALA A 326 16.35 -12.56 -11.15
CA ALA A 326 16.59 -11.59 -12.20
C ALA A 326 17.90 -10.79 -11.95
N PRO A 327 18.58 -10.32 -13.00
CA PRO A 327 19.77 -9.47 -12.88
C PRO A 327 19.44 -8.10 -12.29
N ALA A 328 20.45 -7.34 -11.92
CA ALA A 328 20.30 -5.95 -11.50
C ALA A 328 19.67 -5.12 -12.62
N VAL A 329 18.79 -4.18 -12.23
CA VAL A 329 18.18 -3.23 -13.15
C VAL A 329 19.25 -2.38 -13.84
N GLY A 330 19.02 -2.06 -15.11
CA GLY A 330 19.88 -1.17 -15.86
C GLY A 330 19.65 0.30 -15.55
N GLU A 331 20.57 1.13 -16.05
CA GLU A 331 20.50 2.58 -15.87
C GLU A 331 19.47 3.26 -16.79
N GLY A 332 18.98 2.53 -17.81
CA GLY A 332 18.10 3.05 -18.86
C GLY A 332 18.84 3.46 -20.13
N ASN A 333 18.22 4.31 -20.94
CA ASN A 333 18.73 4.68 -22.27
C ASN A 333 19.73 5.85 -22.22
N ALA A 334 19.64 6.73 -21.22
CA ALA A 334 20.52 7.88 -21.03
C ALA A 334 20.50 8.37 -19.57
N PRO A 335 21.53 9.16 -19.16
CA PRO A 335 21.54 9.78 -17.83
C PRO A 335 20.28 10.64 -17.56
N VAL A 336 19.71 10.50 -16.37
CA VAL A 336 18.54 11.26 -15.94
C VAL A 336 18.93 12.21 -14.82
N ARG A 337 18.69 13.51 -15.02
CA ARG A 337 18.79 14.50 -13.96
C ARG A 337 17.50 14.48 -13.13
N ALA A 338 17.61 14.16 -11.86
CA ALA A 338 16.51 14.33 -10.92
C ALA A 338 16.35 15.82 -10.55
N LEU A 339 15.12 16.28 -10.45
CA LEU A 339 14.82 17.58 -9.88
C LEU A 339 14.94 17.54 -8.35
N SER A 340 15.40 18.66 -7.77
CA SER A 340 15.38 18.87 -6.32
C SER A 340 13.95 19.09 -5.82
N GLY A 341 13.74 19.07 -4.48
CA GLY A 341 12.45 19.32 -3.88
C GLY A 341 11.88 20.68 -4.20
N ASP A 342 12.72 21.68 -4.24
CA ASP A 342 12.32 23.02 -4.57
C ASP A 342 11.94 23.16 -6.06
N GLU A 343 12.67 22.47 -6.95
CA GLU A 343 12.33 22.40 -8.37
C GLU A 343 11.00 21.66 -8.61
N ILE A 344 10.75 20.55 -7.87
CA ILE A 344 9.45 19.85 -7.92
C ILE A 344 8.33 20.76 -7.41
N ARG A 345 8.55 21.47 -6.31
CA ARG A 345 7.55 22.42 -5.79
C ARG A 345 7.28 23.55 -6.78
N THR A 346 8.30 24.07 -7.42
CA THR A 346 8.15 25.06 -8.49
C THR A 346 7.31 24.51 -9.64
N LEU A 347 7.60 23.28 -10.10
CA LEU A 347 6.79 22.61 -11.12
C LEU A 347 5.33 22.45 -10.67
N GLN A 348 5.11 21.96 -9.45
CA GLN A 348 3.75 21.79 -8.92
C GLN A 348 2.98 23.11 -8.86
N GLN A 349 3.63 24.21 -8.47
CA GLN A 349 3.03 25.55 -8.48
C GLN A 349 2.61 25.99 -9.89
N LEU A 350 3.45 25.73 -10.90
CA LEU A 350 3.14 26.01 -12.30
C LEU A 350 1.99 25.14 -12.81
N LEU A 351 2.00 23.85 -12.47
CA LEU A 351 0.91 22.91 -12.79
C LEU A 351 -0.42 23.32 -12.13
N ALA A 352 -0.36 23.78 -10.87
CA ALA A 352 -1.55 24.27 -10.15
C ALA A 352 -2.08 25.57 -10.74
N ARG A 353 -1.20 26.52 -11.10
CA ARG A 353 -1.57 27.75 -11.82
C ARG A 353 -2.33 27.43 -13.12
N ASP A 354 -1.87 26.43 -13.86
CA ASP A 354 -2.46 26.02 -15.14
C ASP A 354 -3.67 25.06 -14.96
N GLY A 355 -4.14 24.82 -13.72
CA GLY A 355 -5.31 24.00 -13.39
C GLY A 355 -5.13 22.51 -13.61
N LEU A 356 -3.88 22.04 -13.70
CA LEU A 356 -3.54 20.62 -13.93
C LEU A 356 -3.31 19.83 -12.64
N LEU A 357 -3.05 20.51 -11.53
CA LEU A 357 -2.80 19.92 -10.21
C LEU A 357 -3.60 20.70 -9.14
N PRO A 358 -4.28 20.04 -8.18
CA PRO A 358 -4.87 20.71 -7.03
C PRO A 358 -3.82 21.46 -6.19
N ALA A 359 -4.16 22.62 -5.63
CA ALA A 359 -3.22 23.43 -4.86
C ALA A 359 -2.71 22.73 -3.58
N GLU A 360 -3.53 21.89 -2.98
CA GLU A 360 -3.21 21.05 -1.81
C GLU A 360 -2.13 19.98 -2.09
N GLU A 361 -1.92 19.65 -3.36
CA GLU A 361 -0.90 18.69 -3.81
C GLU A 361 0.48 19.35 -4.07
N VAL A 362 0.63 20.63 -3.79
CA VAL A 362 1.92 21.37 -3.91
C VAL A 362 2.78 21.07 -2.66
N ASP A 363 3.30 19.87 -2.58
CA ASP A 363 4.03 19.35 -1.41
C ASP A 363 5.53 19.12 -1.65
N GLY A 364 6.00 19.28 -2.89
CA GLY A 364 7.37 19.04 -3.32
C GLY A 364 7.68 17.55 -3.54
N LYS A 365 6.66 16.64 -3.60
CA LYS A 365 6.85 15.20 -3.81
C LYS A 365 6.45 14.81 -5.23
N LEU A 366 7.20 13.90 -5.82
CA LEU A 366 6.88 13.33 -7.13
C LEU A 366 5.97 12.10 -6.96
N GLY A 367 4.71 12.34 -6.59
CA GLY A 367 3.66 11.33 -6.48
C GLY A 367 2.95 11.03 -7.80
N PHE A 368 1.91 10.20 -7.75
CA PHE A 368 1.10 9.84 -8.92
C PHE A 368 0.41 11.05 -9.55
N ASP A 369 -0.17 11.93 -8.74
CA ASP A 369 -0.91 13.10 -9.23
C ASP A 369 0.02 14.11 -9.90
N THR A 370 1.21 14.36 -9.32
CA THR A 370 2.24 15.19 -9.95
C THR A 370 2.69 14.59 -11.29
N ARG A 371 2.89 13.27 -11.39
CA ARG A 371 3.25 12.60 -12.66
C ARG A 371 2.16 12.71 -13.70
N ARG A 372 0.91 12.53 -13.30
CA ARG A 372 -0.26 12.67 -14.18
C ARG A 372 -0.39 14.10 -14.71
N ALA A 373 -0.27 15.09 -13.81
CA ALA A 373 -0.28 16.51 -14.18
C ALA A 373 0.89 16.87 -15.11
N THR A 374 2.11 16.36 -14.80
CA THR A 374 3.31 16.51 -15.64
C THR A 374 3.06 15.99 -17.06
N ARG A 375 2.50 14.79 -17.22
CA ARG A 375 2.19 14.21 -18.54
C ARG A 375 1.21 15.08 -19.33
N LYS A 376 0.15 15.57 -18.68
CA LYS A 376 -0.80 16.49 -19.33
C LYS A 376 -0.12 17.76 -19.80
N ALA A 377 0.73 18.36 -18.97
CA ALA A 377 1.48 19.54 -19.33
C ALA A 377 2.46 19.30 -20.49
N GLN A 378 3.16 18.15 -20.49
CA GLN A 378 4.04 17.76 -21.58
C GLN A 378 3.28 17.65 -22.91
N LEU A 379 2.09 17.01 -22.92
CA LEU A 379 1.22 16.93 -24.09
C LEU A 379 0.83 18.32 -24.62
N GLN A 380 0.40 19.22 -23.73
CA GLN A 380 0.00 20.59 -24.11
C GLN A 380 1.14 21.41 -24.70
N ARG A 381 2.38 21.07 -24.34
CA ARG A 381 3.60 21.77 -24.80
C ARG A 381 4.31 21.04 -25.95
N GLY A 382 3.75 19.95 -26.46
CA GLY A 382 4.36 19.16 -27.55
C GLY A 382 5.65 18.44 -27.15
N LEU A 383 5.85 18.23 -25.84
CA LEU A 383 6.99 17.49 -25.30
C LEU A 383 6.67 15.99 -25.19
N PRO A 384 7.68 15.11 -25.20
CA PRO A 384 7.46 13.70 -24.91
C PRO A 384 6.77 13.48 -23.54
N ALA A 385 5.55 12.94 -23.58
CA ALA A 385 4.65 12.92 -22.42
C ALA A 385 4.86 11.67 -21.55
N ASP A 386 6.07 11.51 -21.02
CA ASP A 386 6.49 10.36 -20.19
C ASP A 386 6.12 10.48 -18.70
N GLY A 387 5.53 11.63 -18.30
CA GLY A 387 5.12 11.90 -16.92
C GLY A 387 6.28 12.11 -15.95
N TYR A 388 7.52 12.22 -16.42
CA TYR A 388 8.66 12.54 -15.57
C TYR A 388 9.03 14.03 -15.68
N PRO A 389 9.23 14.73 -14.56
CA PRO A 389 9.51 16.15 -14.57
C PRO A 389 10.92 16.46 -15.10
N SER A 390 11.03 17.56 -15.85
CA SER A 390 12.31 18.05 -16.39
C SER A 390 12.42 19.56 -16.25
N LEU A 391 13.64 20.09 -16.31
CA LEU A 391 13.87 21.54 -16.38
C LEU A 391 13.23 22.13 -17.63
N GLU A 392 13.32 21.45 -18.76
CA GLU A 392 12.70 21.84 -20.01
C GLU A 392 11.19 22.12 -19.85
N LEU A 393 10.48 21.26 -19.10
CA LEU A 393 9.06 21.47 -18.83
C LEU A 393 8.84 22.68 -17.93
N ILE A 394 9.67 22.88 -16.88
CA ILE A 394 9.57 24.07 -16.01
C ILE A 394 9.77 25.35 -16.83
N GLU A 395 10.76 25.40 -17.71
CA GLU A 395 11.02 26.54 -18.59
C GLU A 395 9.85 26.78 -19.55
N ALA A 396 9.31 25.71 -20.19
CA ALA A 396 8.17 25.81 -21.09
C ALA A 396 6.89 26.29 -20.40
N LEU A 397 6.67 25.92 -19.13
CA LEU A 397 5.54 26.41 -18.34
C LEU A 397 5.75 27.85 -17.86
N SER A 398 6.98 28.24 -17.56
CA SER A 398 7.32 29.60 -17.11
C SER A 398 7.22 30.64 -18.24
N SER A 399 7.50 30.25 -19.47
CA SER A 399 7.52 31.15 -20.64
C SER A 399 6.13 31.39 -21.25
N GLY A 400 5.12 30.63 -20.86
CA GLY A 400 3.77 30.66 -21.43
C GLY A 400 2.71 31.31 -20.53
N GLY A 401 3.13 32.20 -19.58
CA GLY A 401 2.24 32.96 -18.72
C GLY A 401 1.96 34.37 -19.24
#